data_43fb99e62fc2e5443c74660140515995
#
_entry.id   43fb99e62fc2e5443c74660140515995
#
_cell.length_a   1.000
_cell.length_b   1.000
_cell.length_c   1.000
_cell.angle_alpha   90.00
_cell.angle_beta   90.00
_cell.angle_gamma   90.00
#
_symmetry.space_group_name_H-M   'P 1'
#
loop_
_entity.id
_entity.type
_entity.pdbx_description
1 polymer ?
#
loop_
_entity_poly.entity_id
_entity_poly.type
_entity_poly.pdbx_seq_one_letter_code
_entity_poly.pdbx_strand_id
1 'polypeptide(L)'
;MKLLQMNHVQKSFNDDTLHVLKDISLSVEKGEVVAIIGPSGSGKSTLLRCAALLTDMDDGELFYGDIQAARSENGRAVYAGKETLKRVREKFGLVFQSFNLFPHYSVLKNLTDPQIRVLGRDKETAQQRARQLLEKMGLSDKEGAYP
;
A
#
# COMPACT_ATOMS: atom_id res chain seq x y z
N MET A 1 2.75 -19.25 4.17
CA MET A 1 3.47 -18.50 3.11
C MET A 1 3.35 -17.03 3.44
N LYS A 2 4.47 -16.38 3.72
CA LYS A 2 4.51 -14.94 4.04
C LYS A 2 4.22 -14.12 2.78
N LEU A 3 3.23 -13.24 2.86
CA LEU A 3 2.89 -12.31 1.78
C LEU A 3 3.63 -10.98 1.90
N LEU A 4 3.84 -10.52 3.14
CA LEU A 4 4.64 -9.35 3.49
C LEU A 4 5.63 -9.74 4.58
N GLN A 5 6.85 -9.29 4.49
CA GLN A 5 7.84 -9.39 5.55
C GLN A 5 8.68 -8.13 5.60
N MET A 6 8.79 -7.57 6.77
CA MET A 6 9.65 -6.43 7.10
C MET A 6 10.59 -6.87 8.23
N ASN A 7 11.89 -6.64 8.07
CA ASN A 7 12.89 -7.01 9.06
C ASN A 7 13.71 -5.78 9.43
N HIS A 8 13.89 -5.54 10.72
CA HIS A 8 14.78 -4.53 11.27
C HIS A 8 14.57 -3.13 10.69
N VAL A 9 13.30 -2.76 10.41
CA VAL A 9 12.95 -1.49 9.77
C VAL A 9 13.25 -0.32 10.70
N GLN A 10 13.99 0.64 10.19
CA GLN A 10 14.31 1.89 10.86
C GLN A 10 13.85 3.07 10.00
N LYS A 11 13.31 4.10 10.65
CA LYS A 11 12.95 5.36 10.02
C LYS A 11 13.05 6.52 10.97
N SER A 12 13.80 7.52 10.55
CA SER A 12 13.96 8.81 11.23
C SER A 12 13.52 9.95 10.31
N PHE A 13 13.22 11.09 10.89
CA PHE A 13 12.91 12.34 10.20
C PHE A 13 13.71 13.48 10.85
N ASN A 14 13.69 14.66 10.22
CA ASN A 14 14.37 15.86 10.71
C ASN A 14 15.88 15.63 10.96
N ASP A 15 16.59 15.20 9.91
CA ASP A 15 18.05 14.95 9.96
C ASP A 15 18.43 14.02 11.13
N ASP A 16 17.73 12.89 11.21
CA ASP A 16 17.91 11.83 12.23
C ASP A 16 17.64 12.25 13.68
N THR A 17 17.01 13.39 13.91
CA THR A 17 16.67 13.81 15.28
C THR A 17 15.37 13.17 15.80
N LEU A 18 14.47 12.75 14.91
CA LEU A 18 13.18 12.13 15.26
C LEU A 18 13.14 10.66 14.81
N HIS A 19 13.56 9.75 15.67
CA HIS A 19 13.49 8.30 15.42
C HIS A 19 12.06 7.78 15.61
N VAL A 20 11.38 7.47 14.51
CA VAL A 20 9.98 7.04 14.50
C VAL A 20 9.85 5.52 14.49
N LEU A 21 10.62 4.83 13.65
CA LEU A 21 10.72 3.37 13.66
C LEU A 21 12.11 2.95 14.15
N LYS A 22 12.12 2.11 15.19
CA LYS A 22 13.34 1.67 15.86
C LYS A 22 13.40 0.15 15.85
N ASP A 23 13.99 -0.42 14.78
CA ASP A 23 14.16 -1.87 14.67
C ASP A 23 12.84 -2.67 14.69
N ILE A 24 11.91 -2.31 13.80
CA ILE A 24 10.60 -2.95 13.72
C ILE A 24 10.64 -4.14 12.76
N SER A 25 10.23 -5.30 13.24
CA SER A 25 10.06 -6.49 12.39
C SER A 25 8.62 -6.99 12.48
N LEU A 26 8.04 -7.32 11.33
CA LEU A 26 6.71 -7.94 11.24
C LEU A 26 6.59 -8.80 9.99
N SER A 27 5.66 -9.74 10.01
CA SER A 27 5.29 -10.49 8.81
C SER A 27 3.79 -10.70 8.78
N VAL A 28 3.26 -10.86 7.58
CA VAL A 28 1.84 -11.18 7.33
C VAL A 28 1.76 -12.39 6.44
N GLU A 29 1.05 -13.41 6.87
CA GLU A 29 0.83 -14.65 6.11
C GLU A 29 -0.46 -14.61 5.27
N LYS A 30 -0.57 -15.54 4.34
CA LYS A 30 -1.78 -15.65 3.53
C LYS A 30 -2.99 -15.98 4.41
N GLY A 31 -4.04 -15.14 4.30
CA GLY A 31 -5.28 -15.27 5.09
C GLY A 31 -5.19 -14.68 6.49
N GLU A 32 -4.04 -14.15 6.89
CA GLU A 32 -3.85 -13.50 8.18
C GLU A 32 -4.36 -12.04 8.15
N VAL A 33 -4.89 -11.60 9.27
CA VAL A 33 -5.23 -10.19 9.54
C VAL A 33 -4.36 -9.71 10.69
N VAL A 34 -3.54 -8.70 10.44
CA VAL A 34 -2.65 -8.10 11.44
C VAL A 34 -3.13 -6.70 11.78
N ALA A 35 -3.35 -6.43 13.07
CA ALA A 35 -3.69 -5.11 13.58
C ALA A 35 -2.48 -4.45 14.24
N ILE A 36 -2.17 -3.22 13.82
CA ILE A 36 -1.12 -2.40 14.44
C ILE A 36 -1.80 -1.40 15.38
N ILE A 37 -1.58 -1.56 16.68
CA ILE A 37 -2.21 -0.77 17.74
C ILE A 37 -1.14 0.05 18.47
N GLY A 38 -1.51 1.25 18.89
CA GLY A 38 -0.65 2.13 19.67
C GLY A 38 -1.17 3.58 19.70
N PRO A 39 -0.60 4.44 20.55
CA PRO A 39 -1.00 5.83 20.66
C PRO A 39 -0.75 6.62 19.38
N SER A 40 -1.36 7.80 19.25
CA SER A 40 -1.06 8.73 18.15
C SER A 40 0.42 9.09 18.18
N GLY A 41 1.04 9.17 16.99
CA GLY A 41 2.46 9.49 16.86
C GLY A 41 3.43 8.32 17.09
N SER A 42 2.96 7.10 17.39
CA SER A 42 3.83 5.93 17.62
C SER A 42 4.44 5.30 16.35
N GLY A 43 4.25 5.91 15.18
CA GLY A 43 4.86 5.40 13.94
C GLY A 43 4.01 4.45 13.10
N LYS A 44 2.77 4.10 13.51
CA LYS A 44 1.90 3.17 12.77
C LYS A 44 1.72 3.52 11.30
N SER A 45 1.36 4.77 11.03
CA SER A 45 1.18 5.25 9.65
C SER A 45 2.51 5.30 8.88
N THR A 46 3.62 5.60 9.55
CA THR A 46 4.96 5.57 8.94
C THR A 46 5.33 4.15 8.53
N LEU A 47 5.08 3.16 9.39
CA LEU A 47 5.33 1.76 9.09
C LEU A 47 4.51 1.29 7.87
N LEU A 48 3.22 1.61 7.82
CA LEU A 48 2.37 1.30 6.66
C LEU A 48 2.83 2.01 5.39
N ARG A 49 3.29 3.27 5.49
CA ARG A 49 3.86 4.00 4.33
C ARG A 49 5.16 3.38 3.84
N CYS A 50 6.02 2.91 4.73
CA CYS A 50 7.23 2.18 4.36
C CYS A 50 6.87 0.85 3.67
N ALA A 51 5.93 0.08 4.22
CA ALA A 51 5.42 -1.12 3.59
C ALA A 51 4.84 -0.83 2.20
N ALA A 52 4.08 0.23 2.03
CA ALA A 52 3.47 0.61 0.76
C ALA A 52 4.40 1.34 -0.23
N LEU A 53 5.71 1.40 0.03
CA LEU A 53 6.70 2.09 -0.83
C LEU A 53 6.34 3.57 -1.10
N LEU A 54 5.71 4.24 -0.12
CA LEU A 54 5.38 5.67 -0.14
C LEU A 54 6.37 6.52 0.65
N THR A 55 7.15 5.88 1.51
CA THR A 55 8.22 6.50 2.30
C THR A 55 9.37 5.50 2.34
N ASP A 56 10.57 5.93 2.04
CA ASP A 56 11.74 5.06 2.10
C ASP A 56 12.13 4.83 3.56
N MET A 57 12.49 3.57 3.88
CA MET A 57 13.14 3.21 5.14
C MET A 57 14.58 3.74 5.13
N ASP A 58 15.10 4.05 6.30
CA ASP A 58 16.53 4.41 6.43
C ASP A 58 17.38 3.15 6.43
N ASP A 59 16.89 2.09 7.12
CA ASP A 59 17.51 0.76 7.10
C ASP A 59 16.43 -0.33 7.26
N GLY A 60 16.81 -1.57 6.95
CA GLY A 60 15.95 -2.75 7.07
C GLY A 60 15.70 -3.46 5.74
N GLU A 61 14.87 -4.48 5.79
CA GLU A 61 14.53 -5.29 4.63
C GLU A 61 13.02 -5.33 4.41
N LEU A 62 12.60 -5.40 3.16
CA LEU A 62 11.21 -5.49 2.76
C LEU A 62 11.02 -6.55 1.68
N PHE A 63 10.11 -7.49 1.93
CA PHE A 63 9.76 -8.55 0.99
C PHE A 63 8.25 -8.60 0.75
N TYR A 64 7.87 -8.88 -0.48
CA TYR A 64 6.51 -9.23 -0.90
C TYR A 64 6.51 -10.61 -1.57
N GLY A 65 6.10 -11.61 -0.80
CA GLY A 65 6.26 -13.02 -1.18
C GLY A 65 7.74 -13.37 -1.34
N ASP A 66 8.11 -13.74 -2.55
CA ASP A 66 9.48 -14.06 -2.98
C ASP A 66 10.27 -12.87 -3.53
N ILE A 67 9.65 -11.69 -3.61
CA ILE A 67 10.28 -10.49 -4.19
C ILE A 67 10.87 -9.63 -3.07
N GLN A 68 12.17 -9.43 -3.08
CA GLN A 68 12.85 -8.47 -2.20
C GLN A 68 12.75 -7.06 -2.78
N ALA A 69 12.01 -6.18 -2.09
CA ALA A 69 11.84 -4.78 -2.47
C ALA A 69 12.95 -3.89 -1.95
N ALA A 70 13.48 -4.20 -0.76
CA ALA A 70 14.62 -3.51 -0.17
C ALA A 70 15.47 -4.47 0.67
N ARG A 71 16.78 -4.24 0.72
CA ARG A 71 17.73 -4.95 1.56
C ARG A 71 18.56 -3.97 2.38
N SER A 72 19.05 -4.41 3.53
CA SER A 72 20.00 -3.64 4.33
C SER A 72 21.43 -3.81 3.78
N GLU A 73 22.11 -2.71 3.51
CA GLU A 73 23.54 -2.69 3.14
C GLU A 73 24.25 -1.59 3.93
N ASN A 74 25.20 -1.97 4.76
CA ASN A 74 26.01 -1.03 5.57
C ASN A 74 25.16 -0.07 6.42
N GLY A 75 24.05 -0.56 7.00
CA GLY A 75 23.13 0.24 7.81
C GLY A 75 22.26 1.20 7.02
N ARG A 76 21.99 0.87 5.76
CA ARG A 76 21.09 1.63 4.89
C ARG A 76 20.21 0.71 4.06
N ALA A 77 18.96 1.12 3.87
CA ALA A 77 18.06 0.42 2.98
C ALA A 77 18.41 0.70 1.50
N VAL A 78 18.70 -0.35 0.75
CA VAL A 78 18.92 -0.30 -0.70
C VAL A 78 17.73 -0.92 -1.40
N TYR A 79 17.00 -0.10 -2.15
CA TYR A 79 15.80 -0.53 -2.87
C TYR A 79 16.14 -1.19 -4.20
N ALA A 80 15.32 -2.15 -4.58
CA ALA A 80 15.40 -2.82 -5.88
C ALA A 80 15.14 -1.83 -7.03
N GLY A 81 15.52 -2.24 -8.25
CA GLY A 81 15.30 -1.43 -9.45
C GLY A 81 13.80 -1.21 -9.75
N LYS A 82 13.52 -0.19 -10.57
CA LYS A 82 12.16 0.29 -10.89
C LYS A 82 11.20 -0.81 -11.34
N GLU A 83 11.66 -1.75 -12.17
CA GLU A 83 10.83 -2.86 -12.67
C GLU A 83 10.42 -3.81 -11.54
N THR A 84 11.34 -4.12 -10.63
CA THR A 84 11.05 -4.95 -9.45
C THR A 84 10.05 -4.25 -8.53
N LEU A 85 10.26 -2.96 -8.24
CA LEU A 85 9.33 -2.18 -7.41
C LEU A 85 7.95 -2.03 -8.06
N LYS A 86 7.86 -1.96 -9.39
CA LYS A 86 6.57 -1.99 -10.09
C LYS A 86 5.84 -3.30 -9.83
N ARG A 87 6.50 -4.44 -9.98
CA ARG A 87 5.94 -5.77 -9.67
C ARG A 87 5.50 -5.91 -8.21
N VAL A 88 6.24 -5.29 -7.27
CA VAL A 88 5.87 -5.24 -5.85
C VAL A 88 4.57 -4.46 -5.65
N ARG A 89 4.42 -3.28 -6.29
CA ARG A 89 3.19 -2.47 -6.18
C ARG A 89 1.93 -3.16 -6.71
N GLU A 90 2.08 -4.14 -7.58
CA GLU A 90 0.97 -4.97 -8.07
C GLU A 90 0.50 -6.02 -7.03
N LYS A 91 1.27 -6.26 -5.97
CA LYS A 91 0.97 -7.28 -4.94
C LYS A 91 0.07 -6.78 -3.81
N PHE A 92 -0.12 -5.48 -3.66
CA PHE A 92 -0.90 -4.91 -2.56
C PHE A 92 -1.77 -3.74 -3.02
N GLY A 93 -2.74 -3.39 -2.18
CA GLY A 93 -3.50 -2.15 -2.27
C GLY A 93 -3.44 -1.42 -0.93
N LEU A 94 -3.51 -0.09 -0.96
CA LEU A 94 -3.54 0.74 0.23
C LEU A 94 -4.86 1.53 0.27
N VAL A 95 -5.54 1.49 1.42
CA VAL A 95 -6.68 2.34 1.71
C VAL A 95 -6.23 3.38 2.74
N PHE A 96 -6.34 4.66 2.39
CA PHE A 96 -6.01 5.75 3.29
C PHE A 96 -7.14 6.03 4.29
N GLN A 97 -6.80 6.65 5.42
CA GLN A 97 -7.78 7.04 6.44
C GLN A 97 -8.87 7.97 5.88
N SER A 98 -8.52 8.87 4.97
CA SER A 98 -9.43 9.80 4.29
C SER A 98 -10.00 9.25 2.98
N PHE A 99 -9.84 7.95 2.72
CA PHE A 99 -10.23 7.24 1.50
C PHE A 99 -9.58 7.75 0.21
N ASN A 100 -9.19 9.01 0.12
CA ASN A 100 -8.51 9.69 -1.00
C ASN A 100 -9.23 9.51 -2.34
N LEU A 101 -10.55 9.57 -2.34
CA LEU A 101 -11.35 9.57 -3.56
C LEU A 101 -11.17 10.89 -4.30
N PHE A 102 -11.24 10.85 -5.62
CA PHE A 102 -11.27 12.05 -6.45
C PHE A 102 -12.67 12.68 -6.37
N PRO A 103 -12.83 13.85 -5.73
CA PRO A 103 -14.16 14.43 -5.50
C PRO A 103 -14.85 14.90 -6.79
N HIS A 104 -14.08 15.14 -7.84
CA HIS A 104 -14.58 15.50 -9.17
C HIS A 104 -14.84 14.30 -10.10
N TYR A 105 -14.65 13.06 -9.60
CA TYR A 105 -14.99 11.83 -10.28
C TYR A 105 -16.26 11.23 -9.68
N SER A 106 -17.14 10.70 -10.53
CA SER A 106 -18.24 9.87 -10.05
C SER A 106 -17.72 8.62 -9.34
N VAL A 107 -18.58 7.96 -8.58
CA VAL A 107 -18.26 6.67 -7.94
C VAL A 107 -17.75 5.66 -8.97
N LEU A 108 -18.46 5.51 -10.11
CA LEU A 108 -18.02 4.61 -11.17
C LEU A 108 -16.61 4.97 -11.69
N LYS A 109 -16.35 6.26 -11.90
CA LYS A 109 -15.06 6.71 -12.41
C LYS A 109 -13.92 6.50 -11.39
N ASN A 110 -14.18 6.71 -10.10
CA ASN A 110 -13.22 6.40 -9.03
C ASN A 110 -12.86 4.90 -9.02
N LEU A 111 -13.81 4.01 -9.32
CA LEU A 111 -13.59 2.57 -9.37
C LEU A 111 -12.91 2.09 -10.67
N THR A 112 -13.18 2.74 -11.79
CA THR A 112 -12.72 2.28 -13.11
C THR A 112 -11.36 2.88 -13.51
N ASP A 113 -11.07 4.12 -13.14
CA ASP A 113 -9.86 4.83 -13.56
C ASP A 113 -8.56 4.10 -13.14
N PRO A 114 -8.40 3.61 -11.92
CA PRO A 114 -7.22 2.82 -11.53
C PRO A 114 -7.09 1.50 -12.31
N GLN A 115 -8.21 0.85 -12.61
CA GLN A 115 -8.21 -0.40 -13.36
C GLN A 115 -7.73 -0.20 -14.80
N ILE A 116 -8.12 0.91 -15.41
CA ILE A 116 -7.75 1.25 -16.79
C ILE A 116 -6.31 1.76 -16.84
N ARG A 117 -5.97 2.77 -16.01
CA ARG A 117 -4.68 3.47 -16.10
C ARG A 117 -3.51 2.70 -15.48
N VAL A 118 -3.75 2.00 -14.38
CA VAL A 118 -2.69 1.29 -13.65
C VAL A 118 -2.61 -0.17 -14.04
N LEU A 119 -3.77 -0.86 -14.12
CA LEU A 119 -3.82 -2.29 -14.46
C LEU A 119 -3.94 -2.56 -15.96
N GLY A 120 -4.11 -1.53 -16.81
CA GLY A 120 -4.21 -1.68 -18.25
C GLY A 120 -5.46 -2.43 -18.73
N ARG A 121 -6.51 -2.50 -17.90
CA ARG A 121 -7.77 -3.15 -18.29
C ARG A 121 -8.50 -2.32 -19.35
N ASP A 122 -9.18 -2.98 -20.24
CA ASP A 122 -10.10 -2.30 -21.15
C ASP A 122 -11.27 -1.69 -20.38
N LYS A 123 -11.89 -0.67 -20.98
CA LYS A 123 -12.94 0.13 -20.33
C LYS A 123 -14.17 -0.69 -19.99
N GLU A 124 -14.57 -1.60 -20.87
CA GLU A 124 -15.78 -2.42 -20.69
C GLU A 124 -15.61 -3.39 -19.51
N THR A 125 -14.51 -4.11 -19.47
CA THR A 125 -14.15 -5.01 -18.36
C THR A 125 -14.06 -4.25 -17.04
N ALA A 126 -13.43 -3.06 -17.02
CA ALA A 126 -13.32 -2.23 -15.83
C ALA A 126 -14.70 -1.77 -15.32
N GLN A 127 -15.59 -1.34 -16.21
CA GLN A 127 -16.96 -0.94 -15.85
C GLN A 127 -17.80 -2.12 -15.33
N GLN A 128 -17.73 -3.26 -16.00
CA GLN A 128 -18.43 -4.46 -15.56
C GLN A 128 -17.98 -4.86 -14.16
N ARG A 129 -16.68 -4.87 -13.91
CA ARG A 129 -16.11 -5.20 -12.59
C ARG A 129 -16.53 -4.20 -11.52
N ALA A 130 -16.53 -2.90 -11.85
CA ALA A 130 -16.97 -1.85 -10.92
C ALA A 130 -18.45 -2.01 -10.55
N ARG A 131 -19.33 -2.30 -11.51
CA ARG A 131 -20.78 -2.54 -11.26
C ARG A 131 -21.00 -3.77 -10.39
N GLN A 132 -20.31 -4.87 -10.65
CA GLN A 132 -20.37 -6.06 -9.79
C GLN A 132 -19.97 -5.76 -8.33
N LEU A 133 -18.97 -4.91 -8.12
CA LEU A 133 -18.57 -4.48 -6.78
C LEU A 133 -19.61 -3.60 -6.12
N LEU A 134 -20.19 -2.64 -6.86
CA LEU A 134 -21.26 -1.78 -6.35
C LEU A 134 -22.50 -2.62 -5.97
N GLU A 135 -22.89 -3.58 -6.79
CA GLU A 135 -23.99 -4.49 -6.51
C GLU A 135 -23.72 -5.29 -5.22
N LYS A 136 -22.53 -5.89 -5.12
CA LYS A 136 -22.12 -6.64 -3.93
C LYS A 136 -22.15 -5.81 -2.65
N MET A 137 -21.90 -4.50 -2.75
CA MET A 137 -21.95 -3.55 -1.63
C MET A 137 -23.31 -2.89 -1.41
N GLY A 138 -24.33 -3.21 -2.23
CA GLY A 138 -25.66 -2.58 -2.15
C GLY A 138 -25.66 -1.12 -2.59
N LEU A 139 -24.74 -0.72 -3.48
CA LEU A 139 -24.52 0.66 -3.95
C LEU A 139 -24.79 0.84 -5.44
N SER A 140 -25.57 -0.05 -6.08
CA SER A 140 -25.84 0.00 -7.51
C SER A 140 -26.47 1.31 -7.97
N ASP A 141 -27.25 1.97 -7.09
CA ASP A 141 -27.90 3.26 -7.35
C ASP A 141 -26.95 4.47 -7.22
N LYS A 142 -25.71 4.25 -6.77
CA LYS A 142 -24.69 5.30 -6.53
C LYS A 142 -23.67 5.45 -7.66
N GLU A 143 -23.80 4.73 -8.76
CA GLU A 143 -22.84 4.72 -9.87
C GLU A 143 -22.48 6.13 -10.37
N GLY A 144 -23.48 7.00 -10.51
CA GLY A 144 -23.31 8.38 -10.96
C GLY A 144 -23.10 9.42 -9.83
N ALA A 145 -23.17 9.00 -8.55
CA ALA A 145 -22.96 9.90 -7.42
C ALA A 145 -21.49 10.35 -7.30
N TYR A 146 -21.27 11.39 -6.53
CA TYR A 146 -19.94 11.93 -6.22
C TYR A 146 -19.64 11.72 -4.73
N PRO A 147 -18.36 11.58 -4.33
CA PRO A 147 -17.94 11.49 -2.94
C PRO A 147 -18.29 12.73 -2.11
#